data_2fe3ced229f5837775c23aa57b77ae93
#
_entry.id   2fe3ced229f5837775c23aa57b77ae93
#
_cell.length_a   1.000
_cell.length_b   1.000
_cell.length_c   1.000
_cell.angle_alpha   90.00
_cell.angle_beta   90.00
_cell.angle_gamma   90.00
#
_symmetry.space_group_name_H-M   'P 1'
#
loop_
_entity.id
_entity.type
_entity.pdbx_description
1 polymer ?
#
loop_
_entity_poly.entity_id
_entity_poly.type
_entity_poly.pdbx_seq_one_letter_code
_entity_poly.pdbx_strand_id
1 'polypeptide(L)'
;AGGHTIQDDEPKYGLCVTGFVNPASMWKNIGAETGDVLILTKPLGTGILSTAVKGEMASEEETAYAASVMATLNRYARDKVVDLQVHACTDVTGFGLAGHALEMAKGSGKTLCISLGSLPIMKGALDSASMGFIPAGAYRNREFAGGECEFSWKNHSGESSENFWLEKTRCEAVENETGRSETIINEAELAAREDIVFDPQTSGGLL
;
A
#
# COMPACT_ATOMS: atom_id res chain seq x y z
N ALA A 1 30.19 -12.93 -5.80
CA ALA A 1 29.35 -12.55 -6.94
C ALA A 1 28.98 -13.79 -7.72
N GLY A 2 27.76 -13.87 -8.17
CA GLY A 2 27.23 -14.97 -8.94
C GLY A 2 26.12 -14.46 -9.85
N GLY A 3 25.72 -15.29 -10.79
CA GLY A 3 24.64 -14.94 -11.70
C GLY A 3 24.15 -16.17 -12.46
N HIS A 4 23.05 -16.01 -13.14
CA HIS A 4 22.47 -17.00 -14.04
C HIS A 4 22.06 -16.32 -15.33
N THR A 5 22.29 -17.00 -16.43
CA THR A 5 21.91 -16.51 -17.77
C THR A 5 20.80 -17.40 -18.30
N ILE A 6 19.74 -16.78 -18.80
CA ILE A 6 18.64 -17.46 -19.48
C ILE A 6 18.63 -17.06 -20.96
N GLN A 7 18.15 -17.93 -21.82
CA GLN A 7 17.88 -17.61 -23.21
C GLN A 7 16.42 -17.13 -23.31
N ASP A 8 16.23 -15.91 -23.78
CA ASP A 8 14.92 -15.27 -23.90
C ASP A 8 14.97 -14.26 -25.06
N ASP A 9 13.86 -14.02 -25.71
CA ASP A 9 13.74 -13.06 -26.82
C ASP A 9 13.81 -11.60 -26.35
N GLU A 10 13.53 -11.37 -25.06
CA GLU A 10 13.62 -10.06 -24.43
C GLU A 10 14.76 -10.02 -23.39
N PRO A 11 15.56 -8.95 -23.34
CA PRO A 11 16.59 -8.81 -22.33
C PRO A 11 15.94 -8.72 -20.93
N LYS A 12 16.35 -9.62 -20.04
CA LYS A 12 15.91 -9.63 -18.63
C LYS A 12 17.11 -9.38 -17.72
N TYR A 13 16.91 -8.50 -16.75
CA TYR A 13 17.93 -8.17 -15.77
C TYR A 13 17.32 -8.04 -14.38
N GLY A 14 17.98 -8.59 -13.39
CA GLY A 14 17.56 -8.49 -12.00
C GLY A 14 18.75 -8.56 -11.06
N LEU A 15 18.57 -8.04 -9.86
CA LEU A 15 19.56 -8.07 -8.80
C LEU A 15 19.08 -8.96 -7.66
N CYS A 16 19.99 -9.78 -7.12
CA CYS A 16 19.82 -10.43 -5.84
C CYS A 16 20.76 -9.76 -4.84
N VAL A 17 20.20 -9.21 -3.78
CA VAL A 17 20.94 -8.49 -2.73
C VAL A 17 20.91 -9.30 -1.45
N THR A 18 22.10 -9.55 -0.90
CA THR A 18 22.25 -10.22 0.41
C THR A 18 22.91 -9.24 1.37
N GLY A 19 22.37 -9.13 2.57
CA GLY A 19 22.92 -8.27 3.63
C GLY A 19 22.96 -8.98 4.97
N PHE A 20 23.61 -8.36 5.93
CA PHE A 20 23.68 -8.82 7.32
C PHE A 20 23.07 -7.76 8.22
N VAL A 21 22.29 -8.20 9.20
CA VAL A 21 21.67 -7.33 10.20
C VAL A 21 21.87 -7.93 11.58
N ASN A 22 22.06 -7.07 12.59
CA ASN A 22 22.07 -7.52 13.97
C ASN A 22 20.64 -7.98 14.34
N PRO A 23 20.45 -9.24 14.81
CA PRO A 23 19.13 -9.75 15.17
C PRO A 23 18.37 -8.87 16.18
N ALA A 24 19.08 -8.18 17.08
CA ALA A 24 18.48 -7.29 18.08
C ALA A 24 17.93 -5.98 17.50
N SER A 25 18.36 -5.58 16.29
CA SER A 25 17.92 -4.36 15.61
C SER A 25 17.18 -4.63 14.29
N MET A 26 16.78 -5.87 14.06
CA MET A 26 16.06 -6.28 12.88
C MET A 26 14.56 -5.91 13.01
N TRP A 27 14.06 -5.09 12.11
CA TRP A 27 12.62 -4.88 11.96
C TRP A 27 12.01 -6.10 11.29
N LYS A 28 10.88 -6.55 11.81
CA LYS A 28 10.12 -7.68 11.29
C LYS A 28 8.80 -7.17 10.74
N ASN A 29 8.18 -7.94 9.87
CA ASN A 29 6.81 -7.67 9.41
C ASN A 29 5.73 -8.07 10.43
N ILE A 30 6.13 -8.46 11.64
CA ILE A 30 5.26 -8.83 12.77
C ILE A 30 5.74 -8.11 14.02
N GLY A 31 4.86 -7.96 15.01
CA GLY A 31 5.18 -7.34 16.29
C GLY A 31 4.46 -6.01 16.54
N ALA A 32 3.54 -5.62 15.66
CA ALA A 32 2.71 -4.44 15.86
C ALA A 32 1.93 -4.53 17.18
N GLU A 33 1.82 -3.40 17.88
CA GLU A 33 1.17 -3.28 19.18
C GLU A 33 -0.10 -2.43 19.09
N THR A 34 -1.01 -2.62 20.05
CA THR A 34 -2.22 -1.80 20.10
C THR A 34 -1.86 -0.35 20.43
N GLY A 35 -2.33 0.59 19.63
CA GLY A 35 -2.02 2.01 19.75
C GLY A 35 -0.90 2.48 18.82
N ASP A 36 -0.27 1.57 18.06
CA ASP A 36 0.68 1.95 17.03
C ASP A 36 0.03 2.78 15.93
N VAL A 37 0.82 3.67 15.34
CA VAL A 37 0.43 4.47 14.18
C VAL A 37 1.07 3.87 12.94
N LEU A 38 0.26 3.61 11.90
CA LEU A 38 0.74 3.15 10.61
C LEU A 38 1.25 4.33 9.77
N ILE A 39 2.45 4.20 9.22
CA ILE A 39 3.07 5.22 8.37
C ILE A 39 3.39 4.60 7.02
N LEU A 40 2.70 5.05 5.98
CA LEU A 40 3.01 4.67 4.61
C LEU A 40 3.95 5.70 3.99
N THR A 41 5.12 5.28 3.52
CA THR A 41 6.22 6.17 3.14
C THR A 41 6.27 6.57 1.67
N LYS A 42 5.48 5.93 0.81
CA LYS A 42 5.30 6.30 -0.60
C LYS A 42 3.83 6.23 -0.99
N PRO A 43 3.38 7.02 -1.97
CA PRO A 43 2.03 6.93 -2.48
C PRO A 43 1.79 5.62 -3.23
N LEU A 44 0.52 5.17 -3.24
CA LEU A 44 0.03 3.98 -3.95
C LEU A 44 -0.36 4.29 -5.39
N GLY A 45 -0.43 3.27 -6.24
CA GLY A 45 -0.95 3.38 -7.60
C GLY A 45 0.05 3.02 -8.71
N THR A 46 1.22 2.44 -8.38
CA THR A 46 2.24 2.11 -9.41
C THR A 46 1.75 1.06 -10.40
N GLY A 47 1.00 0.05 -9.97
CA GLY A 47 0.47 -0.99 -10.86
C GLY A 47 -0.61 -0.46 -11.78
N ILE A 48 -1.53 0.34 -11.25
CA ILE A 48 -2.59 1.03 -12.02
C ILE A 48 -1.98 1.94 -13.07
N LEU A 49 -1.06 2.84 -12.68
CA LEU A 49 -0.39 3.73 -13.64
C LEU A 49 0.41 2.96 -14.68
N SER A 50 1.12 1.89 -14.28
CA SER A 50 1.82 1.03 -15.23
C SER A 50 0.87 0.35 -16.24
N THR A 51 -0.34 0.04 -15.81
CA THR A 51 -1.39 -0.51 -16.68
C THR A 51 -1.92 0.57 -17.63
N ALA A 52 -2.15 1.79 -17.14
CA ALA A 52 -2.56 2.93 -17.96
C ALA A 52 -1.47 3.32 -18.99
N VAL A 53 -0.19 3.27 -18.60
CA VAL A 53 0.95 3.48 -19.53
C VAL A 53 0.93 2.45 -20.66
N LYS A 54 0.75 1.16 -20.34
CA LYS A 54 0.64 0.10 -21.36
C LYS A 54 -0.58 0.26 -22.28
N GLY A 55 -1.65 0.86 -21.76
CA GLY A 55 -2.85 1.21 -22.51
C GLY A 55 -2.77 2.54 -23.26
N GLU A 56 -1.60 3.20 -23.25
CA GLU A 56 -1.36 4.51 -23.87
C GLU A 56 -2.31 5.62 -23.37
N MET A 57 -2.79 5.50 -22.12
CA MET A 57 -3.73 6.43 -21.50
C MET A 57 -3.09 7.35 -20.45
N ALA A 58 -1.91 7.00 -19.95
CA ALA A 58 -1.18 7.85 -19.01
C ALA A 58 -0.40 8.95 -19.76
N SER A 59 -0.40 10.15 -19.21
CA SER A 59 0.42 11.26 -19.71
C SER A 59 1.91 11.03 -19.46
N GLU A 60 2.76 11.77 -20.19
CA GLU A 60 4.21 11.76 -19.96
C GLU A 60 4.55 12.20 -18.52
N GLU A 61 3.81 13.19 -17.97
CA GLU A 61 4.00 13.68 -16.60
C GLU A 61 3.72 12.58 -15.56
N GLU A 62 2.61 11.86 -15.71
CA GLU A 62 2.23 10.76 -14.82
C GLU A 62 3.23 9.59 -14.91
N THR A 63 3.67 9.28 -16.12
CA THR A 63 4.70 8.25 -16.37
C THR A 63 6.02 8.61 -15.70
N ALA A 64 6.49 9.84 -15.87
CA ALA A 64 7.72 10.33 -15.25
C ALA A 64 7.61 10.38 -13.72
N TYR A 65 6.45 10.81 -13.20
CA TYR A 65 6.19 10.83 -11.77
C TYR A 65 6.20 9.43 -11.16
N ALA A 66 5.49 8.47 -11.76
CA ALA A 66 5.50 7.08 -11.31
C ALA A 66 6.92 6.49 -11.31
N ALA A 67 7.69 6.73 -12.37
CA ALA A 67 9.09 6.31 -12.45
C ALA A 67 9.94 6.92 -11.34
N SER A 68 9.75 8.20 -11.00
CA SER A 68 10.47 8.87 -9.93
C SER A 68 10.16 8.28 -8.55
N VAL A 69 8.89 7.96 -8.29
CA VAL A 69 8.46 7.31 -7.03
C VAL A 69 9.07 5.91 -6.92
N MET A 70 9.03 5.12 -7.99
CA MET A 70 9.65 3.79 -8.04
C MET A 70 11.17 3.85 -7.84
N ALA A 71 11.85 4.83 -8.42
CA ALA A 71 13.30 5.01 -8.29
C ALA A 71 13.72 5.54 -6.91
N THR A 72 12.82 6.15 -6.15
CA THR A 72 13.11 6.64 -4.81
C THR A 72 13.41 5.47 -3.86
N LEU A 73 14.59 5.49 -3.23
CA LEU A 73 15.01 4.43 -2.34
C LEU A 73 14.26 4.47 -0.99
N ASN A 74 13.78 3.32 -0.52
CA ASN A 74 13.20 3.16 0.82
C ASN A 74 14.20 3.45 1.95
N ARG A 75 15.50 3.45 1.64
CA ARG A 75 16.56 3.87 2.55
C ARG A 75 16.28 5.24 3.18
N TYR A 76 15.80 6.20 2.40
CA TYR A 76 15.54 7.56 2.89
C TYR A 76 14.45 7.59 3.98
N ALA A 77 13.40 6.79 3.80
CA ALA A 77 12.36 6.65 4.82
C ALA A 77 12.92 5.92 6.06
N ARG A 78 13.61 4.81 5.86
CA ARG A 78 14.27 4.04 6.93
C ARG A 78 15.19 4.91 7.77
N ASP A 79 16.04 5.73 7.16
CA ASP A 79 17.00 6.58 7.85
C ASP A 79 16.31 7.70 8.68
N LYS A 80 15.05 8.03 8.37
CA LYS A 80 14.25 9.00 9.14
C LYS A 80 13.60 8.41 10.39
N VAL A 81 13.34 7.11 10.39
CA VAL A 81 12.62 6.43 11.48
C VAL A 81 13.51 5.49 12.28
N VAL A 82 14.81 5.39 11.95
CA VAL A 82 15.74 4.45 12.60
C VAL A 82 15.88 4.67 14.09
N ASP A 83 15.72 5.91 14.55
CA ASP A 83 15.82 6.28 15.97
C ASP A 83 14.46 6.24 16.70
N LEU A 84 13.38 5.88 15.98
CA LEU A 84 12.06 5.70 16.56
C LEU A 84 11.85 4.26 17.02
N GLN A 85 10.90 4.07 17.92
CA GLN A 85 10.47 2.74 18.33
C GLN A 85 9.58 2.16 17.22
N VAL A 86 10.16 1.32 16.37
CA VAL A 86 9.46 0.63 15.28
C VAL A 86 9.17 -0.80 15.73
N HIS A 87 7.89 -1.14 15.93
CA HIS A 87 7.45 -2.46 16.34
C HIS A 87 7.34 -3.45 15.20
N ALA A 88 6.87 -2.98 14.03
CA ALA A 88 6.78 -3.78 12.81
C ALA A 88 7.11 -2.93 11.58
N CYS A 89 7.60 -3.57 10.52
CA CYS A 89 7.86 -2.90 9.25
C CYS A 89 7.84 -3.92 8.12
N THR A 90 7.20 -3.57 7.01
CA THR A 90 7.24 -4.33 5.74
C THR A 90 7.40 -3.37 4.57
N ASP A 91 7.87 -3.85 3.43
CA ASP A 91 7.77 -3.14 2.16
C ASP A 91 6.48 -3.52 1.43
N VAL A 92 5.82 -2.53 0.86
CA VAL A 92 4.57 -2.73 0.13
C VAL A 92 4.90 -3.00 -1.33
N THR A 93 4.71 -4.25 -1.78
CA THR A 93 5.07 -4.70 -3.12
C THR A 93 3.91 -5.44 -3.82
N GLY A 94 4.16 -6.61 -4.35
CA GLY A 94 3.25 -7.34 -5.24
C GLY A 94 1.87 -7.69 -4.67
N PHE A 95 1.75 -7.84 -3.36
CA PHE A 95 0.47 -8.12 -2.69
C PHE A 95 -0.37 -6.86 -2.39
N GLY A 96 0.14 -5.67 -2.74
CA GLY A 96 -0.53 -4.41 -2.45
C GLY A 96 -0.53 -4.05 -0.97
N LEU A 97 -1.07 -2.89 -0.63
CA LEU A 97 -1.15 -2.46 0.77
C LEU A 97 -1.97 -3.46 1.61
N ALA A 98 -3.11 -3.89 1.10
CA ALA A 98 -4.01 -4.80 1.82
C ALA A 98 -3.35 -6.14 2.15
N GLY A 99 -2.64 -6.75 1.19
CA GLY A 99 -1.97 -8.04 1.41
C GLY A 99 -0.86 -7.95 2.45
N HIS A 100 0.01 -6.94 2.36
CA HIS A 100 1.10 -6.77 3.32
C HIS A 100 0.61 -6.32 4.70
N ALA A 101 -0.41 -5.48 4.76
CA ALA A 101 -1.06 -5.13 6.03
C ALA A 101 -1.73 -6.34 6.68
N LEU A 102 -2.35 -7.22 5.89
CA LEU A 102 -2.93 -8.47 6.38
C LEU A 102 -1.87 -9.42 6.98
N GLU A 103 -0.71 -9.57 6.32
CA GLU A 103 0.40 -10.34 6.87
C GLU A 103 0.87 -9.78 8.21
N MET A 104 1.05 -8.45 8.29
CA MET A 104 1.43 -7.77 9.54
C MET A 104 0.37 -7.96 10.63
N ALA A 105 -0.90 -7.78 10.32
CA ALA A 105 -2.02 -7.96 11.24
C ALA A 105 -2.06 -9.38 11.82
N LYS A 106 -2.05 -10.39 10.95
CA LYS A 106 -2.07 -11.81 11.34
C LYS A 106 -0.87 -12.20 12.17
N GLY A 107 0.32 -11.83 11.72
CA GLY A 107 1.57 -12.16 12.40
C GLY A 107 1.71 -11.47 13.77
N SER A 108 1.07 -10.33 13.96
CA SER A 108 1.04 -9.58 15.23
C SER A 108 -0.16 -9.95 16.11
N GLY A 109 -1.15 -10.69 15.62
CA GLY A 109 -2.41 -10.95 16.32
C GLY A 109 -3.21 -9.67 16.61
N LYS A 110 -3.20 -8.73 15.67
CA LYS A 110 -3.81 -7.40 15.76
C LYS A 110 -4.74 -7.15 14.59
N THR A 111 -5.61 -6.17 14.75
CA THR A 111 -6.38 -5.57 13.67
C THR A 111 -5.73 -4.26 13.25
N LEU A 112 -5.50 -4.06 11.96
CA LEU A 112 -5.04 -2.79 11.41
C LEU A 112 -6.22 -2.02 10.84
N CYS A 113 -6.33 -0.75 11.24
CA CYS A 113 -7.38 0.16 10.80
C CYS A 113 -6.77 1.18 9.85
N ILE A 114 -7.20 1.16 8.58
CA ILE A 114 -6.65 2.04 7.55
C ILE A 114 -7.78 2.91 6.99
N SER A 115 -7.62 4.24 7.11
CA SER A 115 -8.55 5.18 6.49
C SER A 115 -8.21 5.34 5.01
N LEU A 116 -9.13 4.94 4.11
CA LEU A 116 -8.97 5.08 2.66
C LEU A 116 -8.78 6.55 2.25
N GLY A 117 -9.49 7.47 2.90
CA GLY A 117 -9.43 8.89 2.61
C GLY A 117 -8.07 9.53 2.91
N SER A 118 -7.30 8.95 3.84
CA SER A 118 -5.96 9.47 4.21
C SER A 118 -4.80 8.80 3.46
N LEU A 119 -5.06 7.82 2.61
CA LEU A 119 -4.01 7.17 1.84
C LEU A 119 -3.37 8.13 0.82
N PRO A 120 -2.04 8.24 0.79
CA PRO A 120 -1.36 8.97 -0.27
C PRO A 120 -1.47 8.18 -1.57
N ILE A 121 -2.09 8.78 -2.58
CA ILE A 121 -2.31 8.16 -3.89
C ILE A 121 -1.61 8.99 -4.95
N MET A 122 -1.02 8.33 -5.93
CA MET A 122 -0.36 8.98 -7.06
C MET A 122 -1.36 9.76 -7.89
N LYS A 123 -0.94 10.95 -8.35
CA LYS A 123 -1.70 11.74 -9.32
C LYS A 123 -1.99 10.87 -10.56
N GLY A 124 -3.24 10.89 -11.02
CA GLY A 124 -3.72 10.10 -12.15
C GLY A 124 -4.11 8.64 -11.81
N ALA A 125 -3.70 8.09 -10.67
CA ALA A 125 -4.03 6.70 -10.34
C ALA A 125 -5.51 6.50 -10.03
N LEU A 126 -6.18 7.45 -9.36
CA LEU A 126 -7.63 7.39 -9.12
C LEU A 126 -8.43 7.46 -10.42
N ASP A 127 -8.06 8.38 -11.30
CA ASP A 127 -8.72 8.54 -12.59
C ASP A 127 -8.55 7.28 -13.45
N SER A 128 -7.32 6.74 -13.50
CA SER A 128 -7.02 5.50 -14.21
C SER A 128 -7.78 4.31 -13.63
N ALA A 129 -7.88 4.17 -12.30
CA ALA A 129 -8.67 3.12 -11.66
C ALA A 129 -10.16 3.25 -12.00
N SER A 130 -10.72 4.46 -11.93
CA SER A 130 -12.13 4.75 -12.30
C SER A 130 -12.45 4.43 -13.77
N MET A 131 -11.45 4.52 -14.64
CA MET A 131 -11.54 4.10 -16.04
C MET A 131 -11.34 2.58 -16.26
N GLY A 132 -11.06 1.83 -15.21
CA GLY A 132 -10.89 0.38 -15.26
C GLY A 132 -9.47 -0.11 -15.57
N PHE A 133 -8.44 0.73 -15.50
CA PHE A 133 -7.05 0.31 -15.67
C PHE A 133 -6.52 -0.42 -14.43
N ILE A 134 -7.21 -1.47 -14.03
CA ILE A 134 -6.87 -2.27 -12.86
C ILE A 134 -6.00 -3.46 -13.29
N PRO A 135 -4.78 -3.62 -12.78
CA PRO A 135 -3.93 -4.75 -13.13
C PRO A 135 -4.52 -6.06 -12.63
N ALA A 136 -4.34 -7.15 -13.38
CA ALA A 136 -4.82 -8.48 -13.02
C ALA A 136 -4.30 -8.96 -11.63
N GLY A 137 -3.18 -8.42 -11.17
CA GLY A 137 -2.64 -8.66 -9.83
C GLY A 137 -3.54 -8.16 -8.72
N ALA A 138 -4.23 -7.02 -8.92
CA ALA A 138 -5.13 -6.45 -7.92
C ALA A 138 -6.32 -7.38 -7.62
N TYR A 139 -6.90 -7.99 -8.65
CA TYR A 139 -7.99 -8.96 -8.47
C TYR A 139 -7.54 -10.20 -7.68
N ARG A 140 -6.34 -10.72 -7.98
CA ARG A 140 -5.78 -11.85 -7.20
C ARG A 140 -5.47 -11.46 -5.76
N ASN A 141 -4.98 -10.25 -5.53
CA ASN A 141 -4.73 -9.73 -4.19
C ASN A 141 -6.03 -9.56 -3.40
N ARG A 142 -7.09 -9.07 -4.06
CA ARG A 142 -8.43 -8.97 -3.46
C ARG A 142 -8.99 -10.36 -3.10
N GLU A 143 -8.85 -11.35 -3.97
CA GLU A 143 -9.26 -12.72 -3.69
C GLU A 143 -8.48 -13.32 -2.50
N PHE A 144 -7.16 -13.11 -2.46
CA PHE A 144 -6.31 -13.56 -1.37
C PHE A 144 -6.69 -12.94 -0.02
N ALA A 145 -6.95 -11.64 0.02
CA ALA A 145 -7.26 -10.90 1.24
C ALA A 145 -8.76 -10.89 1.60
N GLY A 146 -9.65 -11.21 0.65
CA GLY A 146 -11.05 -10.83 0.64
C GLY A 146 -11.89 -11.31 1.82
N GLY A 147 -11.57 -12.46 2.43
CA GLY A 147 -12.30 -12.94 3.62
C GLY A 147 -11.83 -12.34 4.94
N GLU A 148 -10.71 -11.59 4.92
CA GLU A 148 -10.04 -11.07 6.10
C GLU A 148 -10.00 -9.52 6.11
N CYS A 149 -10.53 -8.91 5.05
CA CYS A 149 -10.64 -7.47 4.88
C CYS A 149 -12.11 -7.07 4.91
N GLU A 150 -12.45 -6.14 5.77
CA GLU A 150 -13.79 -5.59 5.87
C GLU A 150 -13.76 -4.09 5.53
N PHE A 151 -14.62 -3.67 4.60
CA PHE A 151 -14.84 -2.27 4.29
C PHE A 151 -16.06 -1.78 5.02
N SER A 152 -15.90 -0.79 5.89
CA SER A 152 -17.00 -0.16 6.59
C SER A 152 -17.30 1.23 6.03
N TRP A 153 -18.57 1.49 5.76
CA TRP A 153 -19.07 2.75 5.26
C TRP A 153 -19.93 3.42 6.34
N LYS A 154 -19.68 4.66 6.65
CA LYS A 154 -20.62 5.47 7.41
C LYS A 154 -21.30 6.46 6.47
N ASN A 155 -22.61 6.34 6.34
CA ASN A 155 -23.43 7.24 5.52
C ASN A 155 -23.44 8.67 6.07
N HIS A 156 -23.65 9.65 5.18
CA HIS A 156 -23.63 11.11 5.32
C HIS A 156 -24.57 11.73 6.38
N SER A 157 -25.03 11.02 7.38
CA SER A 157 -25.81 11.58 8.49
C SER A 157 -24.94 12.01 9.68
N GLY A 158 -23.78 12.61 9.40
CA GLY A 158 -22.96 13.31 10.40
C GLY A 158 -21.83 12.50 11.03
N GLU A 159 -21.61 11.28 10.63
CA GLU A 159 -20.54 10.44 11.13
C GLU A 159 -19.88 9.66 9.99
N SER A 160 -18.95 10.27 9.26
CA SER A 160 -18.21 9.62 8.19
C SER A 160 -16.79 9.29 8.62
N SER A 161 -16.47 8.02 8.70
CA SER A 161 -15.09 7.56 8.58
C SER A 161 -15.09 6.33 7.69
N GLU A 162 -14.44 6.44 6.56
CA GLU A 162 -14.18 5.35 5.65
C GLU A 162 -12.98 4.58 6.16
N ASN A 163 -13.21 3.51 6.89
CA ASN A 163 -12.17 2.70 7.47
C ASN A 163 -12.12 1.35 6.76
N PHE A 164 -10.94 0.98 6.32
CA PHE A 164 -10.61 -0.36 5.88
C PHE A 164 -10.22 -1.19 7.12
N TRP A 165 -10.83 -2.35 7.28
CA TRP A 165 -10.59 -3.21 8.42
C TRP A 165 -9.96 -4.51 7.95
N LEU A 166 -8.81 -4.85 8.47
CA LEU A 166 -8.19 -6.17 8.32
C LEU A 166 -8.48 -6.94 9.60
N GLU A 167 -9.47 -7.81 9.58
CA GLU A 167 -10.04 -8.36 10.80
C GLU A 167 -9.37 -9.64 11.31
N LYS A 168 -9.07 -9.64 12.61
CA LYS A 168 -9.38 -10.77 13.50
C LYS A 168 -10.11 -10.34 14.78
N THR A 169 -10.38 -9.06 14.98
CA THR A 169 -11.12 -8.55 16.16
C THR A 169 -11.75 -7.21 15.84
N ARG A 170 -13.00 -7.03 16.26
CA ARG A 170 -13.78 -5.80 16.14
C ARG A 170 -13.05 -4.61 16.78
N CYS A 171 -12.63 -3.63 15.97
CA CYS A 171 -12.13 -2.36 16.51
C CYS A 171 -13.29 -1.51 17.02
N GLU A 172 -13.19 -1.03 18.24
CA GLU A 172 -13.99 0.11 18.70
C GLU A 172 -13.40 1.37 18.07
N ALA A 173 -14.26 2.23 17.52
CA ALA A 173 -13.84 3.44 16.85
C ALA A 173 -13.03 4.33 17.80
N VAL A 174 -11.78 4.63 17.43
CA VAL A 174 -11.03 5.69 18.10
C VAL A 174 -11.51 7.01 17.51
N GLU A 175 -12.27 7.78 18.27
CA GLU A 175 -12.63 9.15 17.93
C GLU A 175 -11.36 9.99 17.91
N ASN A 176 -10.96 10.44 16.72
CA ASN A 176 -9.86 11.39 16.58
C ASN A 176 -10.36 12.81 16.87
N GLU A 177 -9.95 13.38 18.00
CA GLU A 177 -10.17 14.78 18.39
C GLU A 177 -9.37 15.81 17.59
N THR A 178 -8.90 15.49 16.40
CA THR A 178 -8.19 16.46 15.56
C THR A 178 -9.11 16.91 14.42
N GLY A 179 -9.69 18.11 14.57
CA GLY A 179 -10.54 18.78 13.57
C GLY A 179 -9.86 18.97 12.22
N ARG A 180 -9.72 17.93 11.43
CA ARG A 180 -9.34 17.99 10.01
C ARG A 180 -10.60 18.03 9.15
N SER A 181 -10.63 18.96 8.23
CA SER A 181 -11.64 19.12 7.18
C SER A 181 -11.89 17.78 6.47
N GLU A 182 -13.13 17.29 6.59
CA GLU A 182 -13.57 16.08 5.89
C GLU A 182 -13.63 16.36 4.39
N THR A 183 -12.86 15.60 3.60
CA THR A 183 -13.01 15.60 2.15
C THR A 183 -14.18 14.70 1.80
N ILE A 184 -15.22 15.25 1.20
CA ILE A 184 -16.37 14.48 0.70
C ILE A 184 -15.89 13.69 -0.52
N ILE A 185 -15.80 12.38 -0.38
CA ILE A 185 -15.41 11.45 -1.46
C ILE A 185 -16.70 10.87 -2.07
N ASN A 186 -16.80 10.90 -3.40
CA ASN A 186 -17.95 10.32 -4.08
C ASN A 186 -17.79 8.80 -4.24
N GLU A 187 -18.91 8.09 -4.53
CA GLU A 187 -18.91 6.61 -4.63
C GLU A 187 -17.93 6.06 -5.67
N ALA A 188 -17.71 6.76 -6.79
CA ALA A 188 -16.79 6.31 -7.83
C ALA A 188 -15.33 6.45 -7.38
N GLU A 189 -14.97 7.54 -6.72
CA GLU A 189 -13.64 7.73 -6.16
C GLU A 189 -13.37 6.71 -5.06
N LEU A 190 -14.38 6.38 -4.30
CA LEU A 190 -14.33 5.42 -3.24
C LEU A 190 -14.04 4.01 -3.76
N ALA A 191 -14.78 3.56 -4.78
CA ALA A 191 -14.51 2.29 -5.45
C ALA A 191 -13.08 2.23 -6.01
N ALA A 192 -12.60 3.32 -6.60
CA ALA A 192 -11.23 3.42 -7.09
C ALA A 192 -10.19 3.31 -5.95
N ARG A 193 -10.47 3.88 -4.77
CA ARG A 193 -9.60 3.76 -3.60
C ARG A 193 -9.59 2.34 -3.05
N GLU A 194 -10.72 1.61 -3.08
CA GLU A 194 -10.75 0.19 -2.75
C GLU A 194 -9.86 -0.64 -3.68
N ASP A 195 -9.89 -0.38 -4.98
CA ASP A 195 -9.05 -1.10 -5.93
C ASP A 195 -7.56 -0.81 -5.69
N ILE A 196 -7.22 0.43 -5.33
CA ILE A 196 -5.84 0.86 -5.08
C ILE A 196 -5.19 0.14 -3.89
N VAL A 197 -5.93 -0.23 -2.84
CA VAL A 197 -5.33 -0.95 -1.71
C VAL A 197 -4.91 -2.38 -2.08
N PHE A 198 -5.47 -2.95 -3.14
CA PHE A 198 -5.07 -4.23 -3.70
C PHE A 198 -4.08 -4.11 -4.87
N ASP A 199 -3.81 -2.88 -5.34
CA ASP A 199 -2.91 -2.63 -6.47
C ASP A 199 -1.49 -3.12 -6.17
N PRO A 200 -0.92 -4.01 -7.00
CA PRO A 200 0.47 -4.43 -6.82
C PRO A 200 1.42 -3.25 -7.02
N GLN A 201 2.28 -3.00 -6.02
CA GLN A 201 3.23 -1.91 -6.05
C GLN A 201 4.57 -2.36 -6.59
N THR A 202 5.14 -1.63 -7.53
CA THR A 202 6.52 -1.77 -7.97
C THR A 202 7.40 -0.83 -7.17
N SER A 203 8.34 -1.36 -6.40
CA SER A 203 9.17 -0.55 -5.47
C SER A 203 8.32 0.37 -4.59
N GLY A 204 7.28 -0.15 -3.98
CA GLY A 204 6.41 0.58 -3.06
C GLY A 204 7.14 1.05 -1.81
N GLY A 205 6.43 1.80 -0.95
CA GLY A 205 6.96 2.32 0.30
C GLY A 205 7.07 1.28 1.41
N LEU A 206 7.59 1.71 2.55
CA LEU A 206 7.49 0.97 3.81
C LEU A 206 6.13 1.23 4.46
N LEU A 207 5.60 0.25 5.16
CA LEU A 207 4.46 0.30 6.06
C LEU A 207 4.90 -0.06 7.46
#